data_08bec84a6491aaa348808d1208c10406
#
_entry.id   08bec84a6491aaa348808d1208c10406
#
_cell.length_a   1.000
_cell.length_b   1.000
_cell.length_c   1.000
_cell.angle_alpha   90.00
_cell.angle_beta   90.00
_cell.angle_gamma   90.00
#
_symmetry.space_group_name_H-M   'P 1'
#
loop_
_entity.id
_entity.type
_entity.pdbx_description
1 polymer ?
#
loop_
_entity_poly.entity_id
_entity_poly.type
_entity_poly.pdbx_seq_one_letter_code
_entity_poly.pdbx_strand_id
1 'polypeptide(L)'
;GIGAGVAAAAWGVTETKLFALRRRAILIGGTDQEGGQPERRCDDPRGYRPGRQIGPSMRVLHLSDLHLTARQHRKIDWIANLADHDPDLVVCTGDMIAQPEALAPLLSALSPLARTPGVFVFGSNDYYYPKLKNPFRYFARDTAPRAGELEERPQLPWREMAAAFEQAGWLNLSNTRGSLRIDGWNLDFVGVDDPHLGYDRFPEGRGDCADETGAARKATDVRIGVAHAPYARVLDAMVDDGCSIVFAGHTHGGQVCLPGKGALVTNCDMPVELAAGLFEWPGPSEVIRYDGFAPTLPDRGRRAWVNISAGLGTSPLAPVRVACRPEAVLLDLVVI
;
A
#
# COMPACT_ATOMS: atom_id res chain seq x y z
N GLY A 1 -39.00 -2.97 2.48
CA GLY A 1 -38.03 -2.25 1.61
C GLY A 1 -37.27 -1.13 2.32
N ILE A 2 -37.92 -0.09 2.83
CA ILE A 2 -37.27 1.13 3.36
C ILE A 2 -36.40 0.83 4.61
N GLY A 3 -36.87 0.00 5.55
CA GLY A 3 -36.14 -0.34 6.77
C GLY A 3 -34.83 -1.08 6.53
N ALA A 4 -34.78 -1.98 5.55
CA ALA A 4 -33.55 -2.70 5.18
C ALA A 4 -32.50 -1.76 4.52
N GLY A 5 -32.94 -0.79 3.70
CA GLY A 5 -32.05 0.21 3.10
C GLY A 5 -31.43 1.14 4.15
N VAL A 6 -32.22 1.59 5.12
CA VAL A 6 -31.71 2.43 6.24
C VAL A 6 -30.70 1.64 7.09
N ALA A 7 -30.99 0.37 7.40
CA ALA A 7 -30.08 -0.48 8.17
C ALA A 7 -28.76 -0.73 7.43
N ALA A 8 -28.80 -0.97 6.11
CA ALA A 8 -27.62 -1.15 5.29
C ALA A 8 -26.77 0.14 5.22
N ALA A 9 -27.40 1.30 5.07
CA ALA A 9 -26.71 2.58 5.08
C ALA A 9 -26.06 2.87 6.44
N ALA A 10 -26.77 2.64 7.54
CA ALA A 10 -26.25 2.80 8.90
C ALA A 10 -25.07 1.85 9.16
N TRP A 11 -25.16 0.60 8.69
CA TRP A 11 -24.06 -0.36 8.76
C TRP A 11 -22.85 0.13 7.98
N GLY A 12 -23.04 0.60 6.73
CA GLY A 12 -21.96 1.09 5.90
C GLY A 12 -21.20 2.27 6.50
N VAL A 13 -21.89 3.18 7.19
CA VAL A 13 -21.26 4.26 7.96
C VAL A 13 -20.54 3.71 9.20
N THR A 14 -21.10 2.71 9.86
CA THR A 14 -20.47 2.09 11.04
C THR A 14 -19.18 1.37 10.66
N GLU A 15 -19.19 0.64 9.55
CA GLU A 15 -18.04 -0.13 9.08
C GLU A 15 -16.82 0.74 8.81
N THR A 16 -17.00 2.01 8.41
CA THR A 16 -15.88 2.97 8.23
C THR A 16 -15.07 3.24 9.51
N LYS A 17 -15.58 2.83 10.67
CA LYS A 17 -14.96 3.01 11.99
C LYS A 17 -14.40 1.71 12.57
N LEU A 18 -14.53 0.60 11.86
CA LEU A 18 -14.07 -0.72 12.29
C LEU A 18 -12.65 -0.99 11.73
N PHE A 19 -11.69 -0.19 12.15
CA PHE A 19 -10.30 -0.32 11.71
C PHE A 19 -9.74 -1.71 12.00
N ALA A 20 -8.93 -2.22 11.07
CA ALA A 20 -8.25 -3.51 11.16
C ALA A 20 -6.76 -3.35 10.89
N LEU A 21 -5.92 -4.01 11.67
CA LEU A 21 -4.52 -4.22 11.34
C LEU A 21 -4.40 -5.60 10.70
N ARG A 22 -4.07 -5.65 9.41
CA ARG A 22 -3.83 -6.91 8.69
C ARG A 22 -2.38 -7.32 8.83
N ARG A 23 -2.14 -8.57 9.17
CA ARG A 23 -0.80 -9.12 9.26
C ARG A 23 -0.55 -10.06 8.09
N ARG A 24 0.56 -9.83 7.39
CA ARG A 24 0.98 -10.63 6.24
C ARG A 24 2.46 -10.93 6.37
N ALA A 25 2.93 -12.00 5.76
CA ALA A 25 4.34 -12.32 5.75
C ALA A 25 4.75 -12.87 4.38
N ILE A 26 5.98 -12.54 3.97
CA ILE A 26 6.60 -13.01 2.74
C ILE A 26 7.97 -13.60 3.11
N LEU A 27 8.28 -14.79 2.58
CA LEU A 27 9.61 -15.36 2.68
C LEU A 27 10.55 -14.75 1.65
N ILE A 28 11.74 -14.34 2.09
CA ILE A 28 12.80 -13.81 1.26
C ILE A 28 14.00 -14.77 1.37
N GLY A 29 14.55 -15.16 0.21
CA GLY A 29 15.71 -16.05 0.17
C GLY A 29 15.33 -17.52 0.09
N GLY A 30 16.26 -18.29 -0.40
CA GLY A 30 16.13 -19.66 -0.85
C GLY A 30 16.35 -19.70 -2.35
N THR A 31 17.58 -19.32 -2.79
CA THR A 31 18.06 -19.83 -4.06
C THR A 31 18.03 -21.33 -3.93
N ASP A 32 17.13 -21.99 -4.70
CA ASP A 32 17.18 -23.41 -4.93
C ASP A 32 18.53 -23.75 -5.55
N GLN A 33 19.52 -24.02 -4.69
CA GLN A 33 20.58 -24.90 -5.07
C GLN A 33 19.97 -26.31 -5.01
N GLU A 34 19.85 -26.90 -6.18
CA GLU A 34 19.42 -28.25 -6.49
C GLU A 34 17.92 -28.47 -6.67
N GLY A 35 17.60 -28.82 -7.91
CA GLY A 35 16.30 -29.16 -8.47
C GLY A 35 15.53 -30.27 -7.76
N GLY A 36 14.93 -29.95 -6.66
CA GLY A 36 13.94 -30.76 -6.00
C GLY A 36 12.58 -30.04 -6.06
N GLN A 37 11.62 -30.64 -6.75
CA GLN A 37 10.24 -30.17 -6.70
C GLN A 37 9.78 -30.07 -5.24
N PRO A 38 9.14 -28.96 -4.81
CA PRO A 38 8.60 -28.86 -3.47
C PRO A 38 7.44 -29.86 -3.35
N GLU A 39 7.65 -30.93 -2.58
CA GLU A 39 6.54 -31.77 -2.15
C GLU A 39 5.56 -30.93 -1.34
N ARG A 40 4.39 -30.69 -1.91
CA ARG A 40 3.26 -30.03 -1.25
C ARG A 40 2.74 -30.95 -0.14
N ARG A 41 3.23 -30.77 1.09
CA ARG A 41 2.54 -31.18 2.30
C ARG A 41 2.25 -29.93 3.13
N CYS A 42 1.04 -29.41 2.95
CA CYS A 42 0.48 -28.31 3.70
C CYS A 42 -0.27 -28.86 4.91
N ASP A 43 0.41 -29.11 6.01
CA ASP A 43 -0.24 -29.40 7.30
C ASP A 43 0.07 -28.35 8.38
N ASP A 44 0.91 -27.35 8.09
CA ASP A 44 1.11 -26.17 8.94
C ASP A 44 0.72 -24.90 8.18
N PRO A 45 -0.30 -24.16 8.65
CA PRO A 45 -0.71 -22.89 8.04
C PRO A 45 0.38 -21.81 8.07
N ARG A 46 1.50 -22.06 8.73
CA ARG A 46 2.67 -21.16 8.78
C ARG A 46 3.76 -21.55 7.79
N GLY A 47 3.62 -22.64 7.05
CA GLY A 47 4.64 -23.13 6.10
C GLY A 47 6.00 -23.47 6.72
N TYR A 48 6.06 -23.55 8.03
CA TYR A 48 7.28 -23.73 8.79
C TYR A 48 7.79 -25.18 8.71
N ARG A 49 8.99 -25.38 8.21
CA ARG A 49 9.72 -26.65 8.35
C ARG A 49 10.58 -26.59 9.61
N PRO A 50 10.36 -27.45 10.62
CA PRO A 50 11.24 -27.54 11.78
C PRO A 50 12.69 -27.83 11.33
N GLY A 51 13.64 -26.98 11.71
CA GLY A 51 15.06 -27.14 11.42
C GLY A 51 15.67 -26.13 10.46
N ARG A 52 14.88 -25.27 9.79
CA ARG A 52 15.42 -24.16 9.00
C ARG A 52 15.68 -22.97 9.93
N GLN A 53 16.89 -22.41 9.91
CA GLN A 53 17.17 -21.17 10.65
C GLN A 53 16.35 -20.05 10.02
N ILE A 54 15.50 -19.42 10.83
CA ILE A 54 14.84 -18.18 10.47
C ILE A 54 15.89 -17.09 10.58
N GLY A 55 16.20 -16.44 9.46
CA GLY A 55 17.09 -15.30 9.41
C GLY A 55 16.43 -14.02 9.96
N PRO A 56 17.05 -12.87 9.77
CA PRO A 56 16.46 -11.59 10.18
C PRO A 56 15.10 -11.38 9.50
N SER A 57 14.18 -10.77 10.21
CA SER A 57 12.90 -10.32 9.69
C SER A 57 12.83 -8.80 9.73
N MET A 58 12.12 -8.21 8.78
CA MET A 58 11.82 -6.78 8.75
C MET A 58 10.31 -6.59 8.70
N ARG A 59 9.81 -5.76 9.57
CA ARG A 59 8.39 -5.45 9.69
C ARG A 59 8.07 -4.13 9.02
N VAL A 60 7.28 -4.18 7.96
CA VAL A 60 6.85 -3.01 7.20
C VAL A 60 5.42 -2.64 7.58
N LEU A 61 5.22 -1.42 8.08
CA LEU A 61 3.88 -0.85 8.27
C LEU A 61 3.47 -0.07 7.02
N HIS A 62 2.44 -0.54 6.34
CA HIS A 62 1.86 0.11 5.17
C HIS A 62 0.61 0.89 5.56
N LEU A 63 0.66 2.21 5.37
CA LEU A 63 -0.42 3.16 5.56
C LEU A 63 -0.86 3.73 4.21
N SER A 64 -2.14 3.79 3.95
CA SER A 64 -2.70 4.29 2.70
C SER A 64 -4.07 4.88 2.92
N ASP A 65 -4.43 5.86 2.10
CA ASP A 65 -5.80 6.38 1.98
C ASP A 65 -6.43 6.69 3.34
N LEU A 66 -5.74 7.45 4.18
CA LEU A 66 -6.26 7.82 5.49
C LEU A 66 -7.45 8.77 5.37
N HIS A 67 -7.44 9.63 4.34
CA HIS A 67 -8.43 10.69 4.15
C HIS A 67 -8.81 11.35 5.46
N LEU A 68 -7.78 11.71 6.23
CA LEU A 68 -7.96 12.20 7.58
C LEU A 68 -8.67 13.56 7.57
N THR A 69 -9.62 13.70 8.48
CA THR A 69 -10.20 15.00 8.82
C THR A 69 -9.88 15.34 10.28
N ALA A 70 -9.86 16.63 10.61
CA ALA A 70 -9.41 17.09 11.93
C ALA A 70 -10.23 16.55 13.12
N ARG A 71 -11.47 16.11 12.86
CA ARG A 71 -12.41 15.66 13.90
C ARG A 71 -12.45 14.13 14.09
N GLN A 72 -11.60 13.39 13.40
CA GLN A 72 -11.58 11.90 13.47
C GLN A 72 -10.69 11.40 14.62
N HIS A 73 -10.89 11.88 15.84
CA HIS A 73 -10.04 11.58 17.01
C HIS A 73 -9.78 10.07 17.18
N ARG A 74 -10.84 9.23 17.07
CA ARG A 74 -10.69 7.78 17.17
C ARG A 74 -9.74 7.18 16.12
N LYS A 75 -9.72 7.72 14.90
CA LYS A 75 -8.79 7.27 13.84
C LYS A 75 -7.38 7.76 14.14
N ILE A 76 -7.24 9.00 14.60
CA ILE A 76 -5.97 9.60 15.00
C ILE A 76 -5.31 8.75 16.09
N ASP A 77 -6.06 8.46 17.17
CA ASP A 77 -5.56 7.63 18.27
C ASP A 77 -5.20 6.21 17.80
N TRP A 78 -6.02 5.62 16.90
CA TRP A 78 -5.77 4.29 16.37
C TRP A 78 -4.49 4.25 15.53
N ILE A 79 -4.21 5.28 14.71
CA ILE A 79 -2.98 5.39 13.93
C ILE A 79 -1.77 5.54 14.86
N ALA A 80 -1.88 6.38 15.89
CA ALA A 80 -0.78 6.57 16.85
C ALA A 80 -0.39 5.27 17.55
N ASN A 81 -1.37 4.42 17.88
CA ASN A 81 -1.13 3.12 18.53
C ASN A 81 -0.50 2.07 17.59
N LEU A 82 -0.39 2.34 16.29
CA LEU A 82 0.32 1.42 15.38
C LEU A 82 1.82 1.34 15.69
N ALA A 83 2.38 2.34 16.34
CA ALA A 83 3.76 2.31 16.82
C ALA A 83 4.03 1.18 17.83
N ASP A 84 3.00 0.74 18.58
CA ASP A 84 3.11 -0.36 19.54
C ASP A 84 3.42 -1.73 18.87
N HIS A 85 3.38 -1.77 17.56
CA HIS A 85 3.73 -2.97 16.78
C HIS A 85 5.19 -2.98 16.34
N ASP A 86 6.00 -2.01 16.75
CA ASP A 86 7.43 -1.91 16.48
C ASP A 86 7.77 -2.14 14.98
N PRO A 87 7.24 -1.34 14.05
CA PRO A 87 7.61 -1.44 12.65
C PRO A 87 9.04 -0.95 12.43
N ASP A 88 9.79 -1.66 11.58
CA ASP A 88 11.15 -1.29 11.17
C ASP A 88 11.14 -0.27 10.02
N LEU A 89 10.07 -0.26 9.23
CA LEU A 89 9.86 0.63 8.09
C LEU A 89 8.40 1.06 7.99
N VAL A 90 8.16 2.33 7.68
CA VAL A 90 6.82 2.84 7.34
C VAL A 90 6.76 3.14 5.84
N VAL A 91 5.72 2.66 5.16
CA VAL A 91 5.43 2.96 3.76
C VAL A 91 4.08 3.66 3.69
N CYS A 92 4.06 4.92 3.22
CA CYS A 92 2.83 5.69 3.00
C CYS A 92 2.56 5.83 1.50
N THR A 93 1.41 5.33 1.05
CA THR A 93 1.05 5.33 -0.38
C THR A 93 0.03 6.40 -0.77
N GLY A 94 -0.02 7.51 -0.01
CA GLY A 94 -0.80 8.70 -0.38
C GLY A 94 -2.24 8.73 0.13
N ASP A 95 -2.94 9.79 -0.26
CA ASP A 95 -4.31 10.15 0.19
C ASP A 95 -4.42 10.26 1.71
N MET A 96 -3.44 10.97 2.32
CA MET A 96 -3.28 11.04 3.77
C MET A 96 -4.29 12.00 4.42
N ILE A 97 -4.60 13.13 3.79
CA ILE A 97 -5.52 14.14 4.32
C ILE A 97 -6.67 14.43 3.36
N ALA A 98 -7.79 14.92 3.89
CA ALA A 98 -8.97 15.31 3.12
C ALA A 98 -9.34 16.79 3.27
N GLN A 99 -8.62 17.52 4.14
CA GLN A 99 -8.81 18.96 4.41
C GLN A 99 -7.53 19.53 5.02
N PRO A 100 -7.24 20.84 4.87
CA PRO A 100 -5.99 21.44 5.38
C PRO A 100 -5.84 21.31 6.89
N GLU A 101 -6.93 21.45 7.64
CA GLU A 101 -6.94 21.38 9.10
C GLU A 101 -6.58 19.98 9.62
N ALA A 102 -6.51 18.98 8.75
CA ALA A 102 -6.11 17.61 9.10
C ALA A 102 -4.58 17.42 9.14
N LEU A 103 -3.79 18.36 8.62
CA LEU A 103 -2.33 18.22 8.59
C LEU A 103 -1.75 18.10 10.01
N ALA A 104 -2.06 19.01 10.92
CA ALA A 104 -1.54 18.94 12.29
C ALA A 104 -2.02 17.67 13.04
N PRO A 105 -3.29 17.25 12.98
CA PRO A 105 -3.73 15.95 13.47
C PRO A 105 -3.01 14.74 12.85
N LEU A 106 -2.73 14.77 11.54
CA LEU A 106 -1.95 13.72 10.87
C LEU A 106 -0.54 13.62 11.45
N LEU A 107 0.17 14.75 11.54
CA LEU A 107 1.53 14.77 12.08
C LEU A 107 1.56 14.33 13.55
N SER A 108 0.53 14.70 14.33
CA SER A 108 0.37 14.20 15.70
C SER A 108 0.16 12.69 15.75
N ALA A 109 -0.69 12.14 14.88
CA ALA A 109 -0.94 10.71 14.81
C ALA A 109 0.31 9.90 14.42
N LEU A 110 1.15 10.44 13.53
CA LEU A 110 2.37 9.80 13.05
C LEU A 110 3.59 10.08 13.95
N SER A 111 3.49 10.98 14.91
CA SER A 111 4.63 11.36 15.78
C SER A 111 5.27 10.19 16.52
N PRO A 112 4.54 9.15 17.00
CA PRO A 112 5.18 7.96 17.60
C PRO A 112 6.03 7.16 16.60
N LEU A 113 5.72 7.26 15.30
CA LEU A 113 6.44 6.60 14.21
C LEU A 113 7.56 7.48 13.61
N ALA A 114 7.73 8.72 14.06
CA ALA A 114 8.67 9.68 13.47
C ALA A 114 10.16 9.24 13.56
N ARG A 115 10.49 8.30 14.44
CA ARG A 115 11.84 7.73 14.55
C ARG A 115 12.04 6.47 13.69
N THR A 116 10.96 5.88 13.22
CA THR A 116 11.00 4.74 12.30
C THR A 116 11.32 5.27 10.90
N PRO A 117 12.31 4.70 10.20
CA PRO A 117 12.55 5.01 8.80
C PRO A 117 11.26 4.91 7.97
N GLY A 118 11.07 5.81 7.04
CA GLY A 118 9.85 5.81 6.25
C GLY A 118 10.07 6.27 4.81
N VAL A 119 9.13 5.90 3.97
CA VAL A 119 9.05 6.34 2.58
C VAL A 119 7.61 6.70 2.24
N PHE A 120 7.41 7.65 1.32
CA PHE A 120 6.08 8.06 0.93
C PHE A 120 5.99 8.49 -0.52
N VAL A 121 4.79 8.39 -1.08
CA VAL A 121 4.33 9.02 -2.32
C VAL A 121 3.02 9.74 -2.05
N PHE A 122 2.62 10.62 -2.95
CA PHE A 122 1.35 11.32 -2.87
C PHE A 122 0.25 10.65 -3.68
N GLY A 123 -0.99 10.83 -3.22
CA GLY A 123 -2.21 10.52 -3.96
C GLY A 123 -2.97 11.78 -4.35
N SER A 124 -4.02 11.62 -5.13
CA SER A 124 -4.81 12.73 -5.69
C SER A 124 -5.45 13.64 -4.63
N ASN A 125 -5.82 13.06 -3.48
CA ASN A 125 -6.40 13.80 -2.37
C ASN A 125 -5.35 14.31 -1.37
N ASP A 126 -4.07 14.21 -1.66
CA ASP A 126 -3.03 15.01 -1.00
C ASP A 126 -2.84 16.34 -1.70
N TYR A 127 -2.98 16.37 -3.03
CA TYR A 127 -2.85 17.58 -3.85
C TYR A 127 -4.09 18.46 -3.81
N TYR A 128 -5.28 17.84 -3.92
CA TYR A 128 -6.53 18.55 -4.17
C TYR A 128 -7.65 18.14 -3.23
N TYR A 129 -8.48 19.12 -2.88
CA TYR A 129 -9.72 18.85 -2.16
C TYR A 129 -10.58 17.80 -2.86
N PRO A 130 -11.21 16.90 -2.11
CA PRO A 130 -12.18 15.96 -2.66
C PRO A 130 -13.35 16.73 -3.29
N LYS A 131 -13.74 16.35 -4.51
CA LYS A 131 -14.89 16.92 -5.24
C LYS A 131 -16.04 15.91 -5.22
N LEU A 132 -17.26 16.43 -5.07
CA LEU A 132 -18.47 15.62 -5.26
C LEU A 132 -18.45 15.05 -6.68
N LYS A 133 -18.30 13.76 -6.79
CA LYS A 133 -18.42 13.01 -8.05
C LYS A 133 -19.83 12.45 -8.14
N ASN A 134 -20.42 12.44 -9.34
CA ASN A 134 -21.66 11.72 -9.59
C ASN A 134 -21.44 10.25 -9.18
N PRO A 135 -22.23 9.68 -8.24
CA PRO A 135 -22.04 8.30 -7.76
C PRO A 135 -22.09 7.26 -8.90
N PHE A 136 -22.75 7.55 -10.01
CA PHE A 136 -22.75 6.66 -11.18
C PHE A 136 -21.42 6.65 -11.94
N ARG A 137 -20.52 7.63 -11.76
CA ARG A 137 -19.15 7.60 -12.30
C ARG A 137 -18.27 6.53 -11.64
N TYR A 138 -18.60 6.08 -10.43
CA TYR A 138 -17.90 4.96 -9.80
C TYR A 138 -18.02 3.65 -10.57
N PHE A 139 -19.04 3.51 -11.42
CA PHE A 139 -19.21 2.35 -12.29
C PHE A 139 -18.52 2.52 -13.66
N ALA A 140 -17.90 3.65 -13.93
CA ALA A 140 -17.09 3.87 -15.13
C ALA A 140 -15.70 3.26 -14.93
N ARG A 141 -15.18 2.60 -15.98
CA ARG A 141 -13.82 2.00 -15.96
C ARG A 141 -12.70 3.03 -15.82
N ASP A 142 -12.93 4.27 -16.21
CA ASP A 142 -11.96 5.36 -16.12
C ASP A 142 -12.59 6.51 -15.34
N THR A 143 -12.04 6.76 -14.15
CA THR A 143 -12.44 7.84 -13.25
C THR A 143 -11.40 8.95 -13.18
N ALA A 144 -10.31 8.86 -13.98
CA ALA A 144 -9.27 9.88 -14.05
C ALA A 144 -9.85 11.27 -14.37
N PRO A 145 -9.31 12.34 -13.77
CA PRO A 145 -9.74 13.70 -14.06
C PRO A 145 -9.47 14.07 -15.52
N ARG A 146 -10.40 14.80 -16.13
CA ARG A 146 -10.18 15.34 -17.47
C ARG A 146 -9.25 16.56 -17.42
N ALA A 147 -8.57 16.83 -18.55
CA ALA A 147 -7.77 18.04 -18.70
C ALA A 147 -8.57 19.29 -18.32
N GLY A 148 -8.02 20.17 -17.49
CA GLY A 148 -8.67 21.38 -16.97
C GLY A 148 -9.51 21.18 -15.69
N GLU A 149 -9.93 19.98 -15.34
CA GLU A 149 -10.70 19.76 -14.10
C GLU A 149 -9.87 19.98 -12.82
N LEU A 150 -8.55 19.87 -12.89
CA LEU A 150 -7.64 20.01 -11.75
C LEU A 150 -7.29 21.47 -11.46
N GLU A 151 -7.21 22.33 -12.49
CA GLU A 151 -6.79 23.73 -12.36
C GLU A 151 -7.73 24.55 -11.48
N GLU A 152 -9.00 24.18 -11.42
CA GLU A 152 -10.03 24.85 -10.61
C GLU A 152 -10.15 24.30 -9.19
N ARG A 153 -9.40 23.24 -8.84
CA ARG A 153 -9.51 22.64 -7.50
C ARG A 153 -8.62 23.36 -6.50
N PRO A 154 -9.15 23.72 -5.32
CA PRO A 154 -8.31 24.17 -4.22
C PRO A 154 -7.27 23.11 -3.88
N GLN A 155 -6.02 23.56 -3.67
CA GLN A 155 -4.93 22.68 -3.25
C GLN A 155 -4.98 22.43 -1.73
N LEU A 156 -4.53 21.25 -1.34
CA LEU A 156 -4.23 20.90 0.04
C LEU A 156 -2.76 21.26 0.37
N PRO A 157 -2.37 21.31 1.64
CA PRO A 157 -1.01 21.69 2.07
C PRO A 157 -0.01 20.54 1.88
N TRP A 158 0.07 19.96 0.67
CA TRP A 158 0.93 18.82 0.39
C TRP A 158 2.43 19.14 0.51
N ARG A 159 2.82 20.40 0.23
CA ARG A 159 4.23 20.84 0.37
C ARG A 159 4.65 20.87 1.84
N GLU A 160 3.79 21.36 2.69
CA GLU A 160 4.00 21.39 4.14
C GLU A 160 4.01 19.96 4.71
N MET A 161 3.17 19.07 4.18
CA MET A 161 3.16 17.66 4.55
C MET A 161 4.46 16.98 4.11
N ALA A 162 4.91 17.20 2.86
CA ALA A 162 6.19 16.70 2.37
C ALA A 162 7.35 17.16 3.26
N ALA A 163 7.43 18.46 3.51
CA ALA A 163 8.50 19.03 4.33
C ALA A 163 8.53 18.43 5.75
N ALA A 164 7.36 18.18 6.35
CA ALA A 164 7.27 17.57 7.67
C ALA A 164 7.73 16.12 7.67
N PHE A 165 7.40 15.33 6.65
CA PHE A 165 7.84 13.95 6.50
C PHE A 165 9.34 13.85 6.21
N GLU A 166 9.86 14.69 5.31
CA GLU A 166 11.28 14.78 5.00
C GLU A 166 12.10 15.25 6.22
N GLN A 167 11.56 16.18 7.03
CA GLN A 167 12.19 16.58 8.28
C GLN A 167 12.23 15.47 9.32
N ALA A 168 11.27 14.54 9.30
CA ALA A 168 11.32 13.30 10.09
C ALA A 168 12.29 12.26 9.52
N GLY A 169 12.94 12.51 8.39
CA GLY A 169 13.88 11.62 7.73
C GLY A 169 13.23 10.62 6.77
N TRP A 170 11.96 10.80 6.42
CA TRP A 170 11.28 9.95 5.45
C TRP A 170 11.63 10.36 4.02
N LEU A 171 11.77 9.37 3.13
CA LEU A 171 12.10 9.60 1.73
C LEU A 171 10.83 9.88 0.91
N ASN A 172 10.82 11.00 0.20
CA ASN A 172 9.83 11.27 -0.83
C ASN A 172 10.20 10.50 -2.10
N LEU A 173 9.33 9.59 -2.50
CA LEU A 173 9.55 8.74 -3.69
C LEU A 173 8.70 9.17 -4.89
N SER A 174 8.11 10.36 -4.89
CA SER A 174 7.35 10.86 -6.02
C SER A 174 8.24 11.07 -7.24
N ASN A 175 8.18 10.14 -8.20
CA ASN A 175 9.02 10.09 -9.41
C ASN A 175 10.52 10.02 -9.14
N THR A 176 10.93 9.30 -8.09
CA THR A 176 12.35 9.21 -7.74
C THR A 176 12.71 7.84 -7.16
N ARG A 177 14.00 7.64 -6.98
CA ARG A 177 14.60 6.48 -6.34
C ARG A 177 15.19 6.87 -4.99
N GLY A 178 15.32 5.91 -4.12
CA GLY A 178 15.98 6.09 -2.83
C GLY A 178 16.51 4.78 -2.28
N SER A 179 17.32 4.85 -1.24
CA SER A 179 17.81 3.66 -0.56
C SER A 179 17.87 3.89 0.94
N LEU A 180 17.63 2.82 1.70
CA LEU A 180 17.77 2.78 3.16
C LEU A 180 18.54 1.52 3.56
N ARG A 181 19.30 1.65 4.64
CA ARG A 181 19.90 0.50 5.33
C ARG A 181 19.32 0.40 6.72
N ILE A 182 18.66 -0.73 7.00
CA ILE A 182 17.96 -0.97 8.27
C ILE A 182 18.36 -2.36 8.76
N ASP A 183 19.04 -2.46 9.90
CA ASP A 183 19.39 -3.71 10.58
C ASP A 183 19.92 -4.84 9.69
N GLY A 184 20.85 -4.48 8.80
CA GLY A 184 21.50 -5.40 7.85
C GLY A 184 20.73 -5.60 6.54
N TRP A 185 19.55 -4.99 6.37
CA TRP A 185 18.82 -4.94 5.12
C TRP A 185 19.31 -3.79 4.25
N ASN A 186 19.47 -4.05 2.95
CA ASN A 186 19.70 -3.04 1.94
C ASN A 186 18.40 -2.90 1.13
N LEU A 187 17.73 -1.79 1.30
CA LEU A 187 16.45 -1.51 0.64
C LEU A 187 16.66 -0.50 -0.48
N ASP A 188 16.28 -0.90 -1.67
CA ASP A 188 16.18 -0.02 -2.84
C ASP A 188 14.73 0.32 -3.08
N PHE A 189 14.46 1.58 -3.31
CA PHE A 189 13.11 2.05 -3.61
C PHE A 189 13.05 2.66 -4.99
N VAL A 190 11.95 2.40 -5.69
CA VAL A 190 11.50 3.15 -6.85
C VAL A 190 10.05 3.58 -6.59
N GLY A 191 9.79 4.86 -6.70
CA GLY A 191 8.44 5.38 -6.54
C GLY A 191 8.01 6.24 -7.72
N VAL A 192 6.71 6.31 -7.93
CA VAL A 192 6.09 7.21 -8.89
C VAL A 192 5.10 8.12 -8.18
N ASP A 193 4.93 9.32 -8.71
CA ASP A 193 3.86 10.22 -8.32
C ASP A 193 2.50 9.66 -8.77
N ASP A 194 1.40 10.34 -8.48
CA ASP A 194 0.05 9.78 -8.63
C ASP A 194 -0.30 9.39 -10.09
N PRO A 195 -0.44 8.08 -10.38
CA PRO A 195 -0.83 7.62 -11.70
C PRO A 195 -2.28 7.97 -12.07
N HIS A 196 -3.15 8.19 -11.07
CA HIS A 196 -4.55 8.55 -11.29
C HIS A 196 -4.70 9.99 -11.83
N LEU A 197 -3.79 10.88 -11.44
CA LEU A 197 -3.68 12.24 -11.99
C LEU A 197 -2.83 12.30 -13.27
N GLY A 198 -2.15 11.20 -13.65
CA GLY A 198 -1.18 11.20 -14.74
C GLY A 198 0.11 11.97 -14.40
N TYR A 199 0.42 12.11 -13.13
CA TYR A 199 1.63 12.80 -12.65
C TYR A 199 2.84 11.86 -12.60
N ASP A 200 2.61 10.57 -12.69
CA ASP A 200 3.64 9.56 -12.64
C ASP A 200 4.64 9.68 -13.78
N ARG A 201 5.91 9.62 -13.42
CA ARG A 201 7.05 9.49 -14.33
C ARG A 201 7.95 8.43 -13.73
N PHE A 202 8.18 7.35 -14.48
CA PHE A 202 9.06 6.30 -13.97
C PHE A 202 10.50 6.82 -13.96
N PRO A 203 11.21 6.76 -12.80
CA PRO A 203 12.56 7.30 -12.69
C PRO A 203 13.56 6.55 -13.58
N GLU A 204 14.36 7.27 -14.34
CA GLU A 204 15.43 6.68 -15.14
C GLU A 204 16.56 6.10 -14.25
N GLY A 205 17.37 5.23 -14.85
CA GLY A 205 18.48 4.57 -14.18
C GLY A 205 18.04 3.33 -13.38
N ARG A 206 19.01 2.48 -13.10
CA ARG A 206 18.85 1.42 -12.09
C ARG A 206 19.39 1.98 -10.78
N GLY A 207 18.63 1.85 -9.68
CA GLY A 207 19.14 2.20 -8.36
C GLY A 207 20.46 1.48 -8.06
N ASP A 208 21.37 2.17 -7.36
CA ASP A 208 22.76 1.79 -7.13
C ASP A 208 23.03 0.52 -6.31
N CYS A 209 22.03 -0.33 -6.07
CA CYS A 209 22.26 -1.65 -5.47
C CYS A 209 22.75 -2.72 -6.46
N ALA A 210 23.02 -2.37 -7.72
CA ALA A 210 23.90 -3.17 -8.52
C ALA A 210 25.32 -2.79 -8.11
N ASP A 211 25.92 -3.57 -7.22
CA ASP A 211 27.36 -3.55 -7.04
C ASP A 211 27.99 -3.61 -8.45
N GLU A 212 28.75 -2.58 -8.82
CA GLU A 212 29.46 -2.51 -10.11
C GLU A 212 30.38 -3.72 -10.32
N THR A 213 30.62 -4.50 -9.28
CA THR A 213 31.45 -5.70 -9.28
C THR A 213 30.73 -6.96 -9.73
N GLY A 214 29.41 -6.92 -10.01
CA GLY A 214 28.64 -8.10 -10.42
C GLY A 214 28.48 -9.14 -9.31
N ALA A 215 28.73 -8.80 -8.05
CA ALA A 215 28.53 -9.70 -6.93
C ALA A 215 27.06 -10.07 -6.78
N ALA A 216 26.80 -11.34 -6.48
CA ALA A 216 25.45 -11.84 -6.25
C ALA A 216 24.82 -11.05 -5.08
N ARG A 217 23.59 -10.52 -5.30
CA ARG A 217 22.83 -9.81 -4.26
C ARG A 217 22.64 -10.73 -3.04
N LYS A 218 22.84 -10.16 -1.87
CA LYS A 218 22.59 -10.88 -0.62
C LYS A 218 21.09 -11.10 -0.42
N ALA A 219 20.71 -12.11 0.34
CA ALA A 219 19.32 -12.44 0.64
C ALA A 219 18.53 -11.27 1.27
N THR A 220 19.24 -10.31 1.87
CA THR A 220 18.67 -9.11 2.51
C THR A 220 18.58 -7.88 1.59
N ASP A 221 18.94 -8.01 0.31
CA ASP A 221 18.82 -6.93 -0.67
C ASP A 221 17.44 -6.99 -1.33
N VAL A 222 16.58 -6.03 -1.04
CA VAL A 222 15.20 -5.99 -1.54
C VAL A 222 14.95 -4.70 -2.29
N ARG A 223 14.39 -4.79 -3.52
CA ARG A 223 13.87 -3.64 -4.23
C ARG A 223 12.37 -3.54 -4.05
N ILE A 224 11.92 -2.36 -3.65
CA ILE A 224 10.54 -2.06 -3.25
C ILE A 224 9.98 -0.99 -4.19
N GLY A 225 8.87 -1.30 -4.85
CA GLY A 225 8.07 -0.35 -5.61
C GLY A 225 7.05 0.36 -4.72
N VAL A 226 6.84 1.66 -4.91
CA VAL A 226 5.85 2.44 -4.18
C VAL A 226 5.05 3.31 -5.14
N ALA A 227 3.73 3.14 -5.17
CA ALA A 227 2.81 3.93 -5.97
C ALA A 227 1.52 4.20 -5.20
N HIS A 228 0.85 5.31 -5.49
CA HIS A 228 -0.49 5.52 -4.94
C HIS A 228 -1.50 4.58 -5.60
N ALA A 229 -1.69 4.69 -6.90
CA ALA A 229 -2.67 3.92 -7.64
C ALA A 229 -2.01 2.76 -8.43
N PRO A 230 -2.54 1.52 -8.30
CA PRO A 230 -1.94 0.32 -8.88
C PRO A 230 -2.35 0.12 -10.35
N TYR A 231 -2.08 1.09 -11.23
CA TYR A 231 -2.30 0.90 -12.66
C TYR A 231 -1.39 -0.20 -13.22
N ALA A 232 -1.92 -1.06 -14.10
CA ALA A 232 -1.18 -2.20 -14.65
C ALA A 232 0.17 -1.78 -15.26
N ARG A 233 0.20 -0.67 -16.04
CA ARG A 233 1.43 -0.12 -16.63
C ARG A 233 2.50 0.27 -15.60
N VAL A 234 2.07 0.70 -14.41
CA VAL A 234 2.99 1.07 -13.32
C VAL A 234 3.53 -0.18 -12.65
N LEU A 235 2.67 -1.16 -12.40
CA LEU A 235 3.08 -2.45 -11.84
C LEU A 235 4.04 -3.18 -12.79
N ASP A 236 3.75 -3.19 -14.10
CA ASP A 236 4.61 -3.78 -15.13
C ASP A 236 6.00 -3.12 -15.12
N ALA A 237 6.06 -1.77 -15.10
CA ALA A 237 7.32 -1.04 -15.04
C ALA A 237 8.13 -1.35 -13.77
N MET A 238 7.47 -1.51 -12.62
CA MET A 238 8.13 -1.88 -11.36
C MET A 238 8.65 -3.33 -11.40
N VAL A 239 7.91 -4.26 -12.01
CA VAL A 239 8.37 -5.64 -12.24
C VAL A 239 9.59 -5.66 -13.15
N ASP A 240 9.53 -4.93 -14.27
CA ASP A 240 10.64 -4.84 -15.22
C ASP A 240 11.89 -4.20 -14.60
N ASP A 241 11.70 -3.28 -13.65
CA ASP A 241 12.79 -2.69 -12.84
C ASP A 241 13.37 -3.67 -11.80
N GLY A 242 12.73 -4.82 -11.59
CA GLY A 242 13.17 -5.86 -10.68
C GLY A 242 12.72 -5.66 -9.23
N CYS A 243 11.61 -4.97 -9.01
CA CYS A 243 10.99 -4.90 -7.69
C CYS A 243 10.58 -6.31 -7.22
N SER A 244 10.86 -6.61 -5.96
CA SER A 244 10.44 -7.86 -5.31
C SER A 244 9.04 -7.71 -4.72
N ILE A 245 8.71 -6.51 -4.28
CA ILE A 245 7.39 -6.15 -3.74
C ILE A 245 7.03 -4.73 -4.14
N VAL A 246 5.73 -4.50 -4.38
CA VAL A 246 5.13 -3.19 -4.64
C VAL A 246 4.06 -2.91 -3.61
N PHE A 247 4.06 -1.70 -3.05
CA PHE A 247 3.02 -1.20 -2.17
C PHE A 247 2.15 -0.18 -2.91
N ALA A 248 0.81 -0.36 -2.81
CA ALA A 248 -0.15 0.55 -3.43
C ALA A 248 -1.45 0.68 -2.61
N GLY A 249 -2.22 1.71 -2.91
CA GLY A 249 -3.51 2.02 -2.29
C GLY A 249 -4.60 2.35 -3.32
N HIS A 250 -5.26 3.51 -3.17
CA HIS A 250 -6.22 4.12 -4.11
C HIS A 250 -7.56 3.40 -4.29
N THR A 251 -7.56 2.10 -4.40
CA THR A 251 -8.74 1.28 -4.72
C THR A 251 -9.79 1.24 -3.61
N HIS A 252 -9.39 1.59 -2.38
CA HIS A 252 -10.19 1.41 -1.16
C HIS A 252 -10.73 -0.02 -0.98
N GLY A 253 -10.09 -1.03 -1.62
CA GLY A 253 -10.59 -2.40 -1.67
C GLY A 253 -11.94 -2.54 -2.37
N GLY A 254 -12.28 -1.57 -3.24
CA GLY A 254 -13.59 -1.41 -3.88
C GLY A 254 -14.63 -0.73 -3.00
N GLN A 255 -14.31 -0.39 -1.76
CA GLN A 255 -15.14 0.33 -0.77
C GLN A 255 -16.51 -0.30 -0.47
N VAL A 256 -17.25 -0.69 -1.54
CA VAL A 256 -18.52 -1.45 -1.44
C VAL A 256 -18.32 -2.81 -2.13
N CYS A 257 -18.30 -3.85 -1.32
CA CYS A 257 -18.12 -5.22 -1.76
C CYS A 257 -19.41 -6.03 -1.57
N LEU A 258 -19.63 -6.99 -2.45
CA LEU A 258 -20.66 -8.00 -2.24
C LEU A 258 -20.09 -9.14 -1.40
N PRO A 259 -20.76 -9.55 -0.31
CA PRO A 259 -20.34 -10.70 0.47
C PRO A 259 -20.16 -11.94 -0.43
N GLY A 260 -18.97 -12.57 -0.35
CA GLY A 260 -18.60 -13.73 -1.15
C GLY A 260 -18.22 -13.47 -2.61
N LYS A 261 -18.42 -12.24 -3.14
CA LYS A 261 -18.02 -11.87 -4.52
C LYS A 261 -16.88 -10.85 -4.57
N GLY A 262 -16.71 -10.04 -3.51
CA GLY A 262 -15.67 -9.02 -3.45
C GLY A 262 -16.07 -7.66 -4.03
N ALA A 263 -15.08 -6.88 -4.47
CA ALA A 263 -15.25 -5.52 -4.96
C ALA A 263 -16.13 -5.45 -6.21
N LEU A 264 -16.85 -4.33 -6.36
CA LEU A 264 -17.62 -4.03 -7.56
C LEU A 264 -16.82 -3.19 -8.56
N VAL A 265 -15.90 -2.37 -8.07
CA VAL A 265 -15.06 -1.45 -8.85
C VAL A 265 -13.70 -1.28 -8.19
N THR A 266 -12.67 -0.87 -8.96
CA THR A 266 -11.32 -0.59 -8.45
C THR A 266 -10.89 0.85 -8.62
N ASN A 267 -11.62 1.66 -9.38
CA ASN A 267 -11.26 3.03 -9.80
C ASN A 267 -9.93 3.13 -10.57
N CYS A 268 -9.44 2.03 -11.09
CA CYS A 268 -8.27 1.91 -11.97
C CYS A 268 -8.49 0.75 -12.96
N ASP A 269 -7.46 0.39 -13.73
CA ASP A 269 -7.53 -0.67 -14.72
C ASP A 269 -7.35 -2.09 -14.16
N MET A 270 -7.19 -2.21 -12.83
CA MET A 270 -7.03 -3.51 -12.16
C MET A 270 -8.33 -4.33 -12.15
N PRO A 271 -8.22 -5.67 -12.26
CA PRO A 271 -9.33 -6.56 -12.01
C PRO A 271 -9.92 -6.37 -10.60
N VAL A 272 -11.24 -6.46 -10.48
CA VAL A 272 -11.94 -6.24 -9.19
C VAL A 272 -11.52 -7.25 -8.10
N GLU A 273 -11.09 -8.42 -8.51
CA GLU A 273 -10.57 -9.46 -7.62
C GLU A 273 -9.27 -9.03 -6.93
N LEU A 274 -8.51 -8.13 -7.57
CA LEU A 274 -7.25 -7.60 -7.08
C LEU A 274 -7.39 -6.22 -6.41
N ALA A 275 -8.60 -5.82 -6.06
CA ALA A 275 -8.86 -4.51 -5.45
C ALA A 275 -8.14 -4.30 -4.11
N ALA A 276 -7.81 -5.34 -3.37
CA ALA A 276 -7.00 -5.30 -2.15
C ALA A 276 -6.43 -6.68 -1.84
N GLY A 277 -5.33 -6.70 -1.12
CA GLY A 277 -4.69 -7.95 -0.70
C GLY A 277 -3.24 -8.00 -1.10
N LEU A 278 -2.65 -9.16 -0.90
CA LEU A 278 -1.29 -9.51 -1.30
C LEU A 278 -1.38 -10.58 -2.40
N PHE A 279 -0.78 -10.32 -3.56
CA PHE A 279 -0.82 -11.22 -4.71
C PHE A 279 0.43 -11.03 -5.58
N GLU A 280 0.72 -11.98 -6.47
CA GLU A 280 1.79 -11.85 -7.45
C GLU A 280 1.32 -11.11 -8.71
N TRP A 281 2.21 -10.30 -9.29
CA TRP A 281 2.00 -9.60 -10.56
C TRP A 281 3.21 -9.79 -11.50
N PRO A 282 3.01 -9.98 -12.84
CA PRO A 282 1.74 -10.27 -13.52
C PRO A 282 1.29 -11.72 -13.31
N GLY A 283 0.00 -11.94 -13.28
CA GLY A 283 -0.58 -13.29 -13.36
C GLY A 283 -1.70 -13.57 -12.39
N PRO A 284 -2.46 -14.63 -12.65
CA PRO A 284 -3.47 -15.11 -11.73
C PRO A 284 -2.76 -15.78 -10.56
N SER A 285 -2.78 -15.14 -9.41
CA SER A 285 -2.34 -15.74 -8.18
C SER A 285 -3.48 -15.72 -7.17
N GLU A 286 -3.41 -16.63 -6.22
CA GLU A 286 -4.33 -16.61 -5.10
C GLU A 286 -4.13 -15.28 -4.32
N VAL A 287 -5.21 -14.55 -4.11
CA VAL A 287 -5.18 -13.27 -3.39
C VAL A 287 -5.28 -13.53 -1.90
N ILE A 288 -4.25 -13.18 -1.16
CA ILE A 288 -4.27 -13.19 0.31
C ILE A 288 -4.96 -11.90 0.79
N ARG A 289 -6.25 -11.98 1.08
CA ARG A 289 -7.08 -10.82 1.46
C ARG A 289 -7.08 -10.53 2.95
N TYR A 290 -6.79 -11.54 3.75
CA TYR A 290 -6.79 -11.48 5.21
C TYR A 290 -5.38 -11.69 5.76
N ASP A 291 -5.27 -11.89 7.06
CA ASP A 291 -4.01 -12.28 7.67
C ASP A 291 -3.53 -13.59 7.06
N GLY A 292 -2.31 -13.59 6.52
CA GLY A 292 -1.80 -14.76 5.81
C GLY A 292 -0.32 -14.65 5.47
N PHE A 293 0.20 -15.76 5.02
CA PHE A 293 1.61 -15.97 4.73
C PHE A 293 1.81 -16.36 3.27
N ALA A 294 2.63 -15.61 2.56
CA ALA A 294 3.02 -15.93 1.20
C ALA A 294 4.32 -16.75 1.21
N PRO A 295 4.40 -17.85 0.46
CA PRO A 295 5.46 -18.83 0.65
C PRO A 295 6.87 -18.35 0.32
N THR A 296 7.05 -17.56 -0.75
CA THR A 296 8.38 -17.09 -1.19
C THR A 296 8.25 -15.82 -2.03
N LEU A 297 9.35 -15.06 -2.14
CA LEU A 297 9.43 -14.02 -3.16
C LEU A 297 9.40 -14.65 -4.54
N PRO A 298 8.69 -14.03 -5.51
CA PRO A 298 8.70 -14.47 -6.89
C PRO A 298 10.09 -14.33 -7.51
N ASP A 299 10.32 -15.06 -8.60
CA ASP A 299 11.57 -14.99 -9.37
C ASP A 299 11.80 -13.56 -9.87
N ARG A 300 12.95 -12.98 -9.51
CA ARG A 300 13.27 -11.57 -9.78
C ARG A 300 13.27 -11.28 -11.27
N GLY A 301 12.66 -10.15 -11.65
CA GLY A 301 12.60 -9.70 -13.03
C GLY A 301 11.49 -10.35 -13.86
N ARG A 302 10.64 -11.19 -13.26
CA ARG A 302 9.47 -11.77 -13.92
C ARG A 302 8.17 -11.51 -13.20
N ARG A 303 8.19 -11.43 -11.88
CA ARG A 303 7.03 -11.17 -11.02
C ARG A 303 7.44 -10.42 -9.77
N ALA A 304 6.49 -9.67 -9.22
CA ALA A 304 6.61 -9.05 -7.91
C ALA A 304 5.42 -9.41 -7.04
N TRP A 305 5.60 -9.43 -5.74
CA TRP A 305 4.48 -9.33 -4.82
C TRP A 305 3.90 -7.92 -4.90
N VAL A 306 2.59 -7.82 -4.89
CA VAL A 306 1.88 -6.53 -4.83
C VAL A 306 0.98 -6.55 -3.62
N ASN A 307 1.17 -5.58 -2.72
CA ASN A 307 0.32 -5.37 -1.57
C ASN A 307 -0.54 -4.12 -1.79
N ILE A 308 -1.81 -4.32 -2.14
CA ILE A 308 -2.78 -3.23 -2.24
C ILE A 308 -3.54 -3.14 -0.93
N SER A 309 -3.45 -1.99 -0.26
CA SER A 309 -4.21 -1.71 0.96
C SER A 309 -5.62 -1.21 0.61
N ALA A 310 -6.61 -1.67 1.36
CA ALA A 310 -7.95 -1.09 1.29
C ALA A 310 -8.03 0.30 1.96
N GLY A 311 -6.95 0.76 2.58
CA GLY A 311 -6.86 2.07 3.20
C GLY A 311 -7.69 2.25 4.47
N LEU A 312 -7.35 3.27 5.26
CA LEU A 312 -8.00 3.56 6.55
C LEU A 312 -9.17 4.55 6.45
N GLY A 313 -9.29 5.23 5.32
CA GLY A 313 -10.30 6.25 5.11
C GLY A 313 -11.30 5.93 4.02
N THR A 314 -12.15 6.89 3.80
CA THR A 314 -13.06 7.03 2.67
C THR A 314 -13.05 8.48 2.27
N SER A 315 -13.37 8.80 1.02
CA SER A 315 -13.66 10.19 0.70
C SER A 315 -14.71 10.73 1.68
N PRO A 316 -14.53 11.93 2.24
CA PRO A 316 -15.55 12.56 3.10
C PRO A 316 -16.92 12.70 2.43
N LEU A 317 -16.93 12.69 1.10
CA LEU A 317 -18.15 12.84 0.27
C LEU A 317 -18.82 11.49 -0.03
N ALA A 318 -18.17 10.38 0.31
CA ALA A 318 -18.70 9.01 0.19
C ALA A 318 -18.31 8.17 1.41
N PRO A 319 -18.78 8.54 2.63
CA PRO A 319 -18.32 7.92 3.88
C PRO A 319 -19.05 6.60 4.18
N VAL A 320 -18.93 5.65 3.25
CA VAL A 320 -19.60 4.35 3.34
C VAL A 320 -18.63 3.23 2.97
N ARG A 321 -18.58 2.17 3.76
CA ARG A 321 -17.93 0.90 3.43
C ARG A 321 -18.87 -0.25 3.68
N VAL A 322 -18.89 -1.25 2.79
CA VAL A 322 -19.71 -2.45 2.94
C VAL A 322 -18.86 -3.68 2.64
N ALA A 323 -18.77 -4.60 3.60
CA ALA A 323 -17.95 -5.81 3.54
C ALA A 323 -16.47 -5.53 3.13
N CYS A 324 -15.97 -4.35 3.50
CA CYS A 324 -14.64 -3.86 3.19
C CYS A 324 -14.13 -2.96 4.31
N ARG A 325 -13.68 -3.56 5.42
CA ARG A 325 -13.22 -2.82 6.60
C ARG A 325 -11.99 -1.96 6.27
N PRO A 326 -11.90 -0.75 6.87
CA PRO A 326 -10.67 0.05 6.80
C PRO A 326 -9.50 -0.71 7.38
N GLU A 327 -8.33 -0.61 6.74
CA GLU A 327 -7.15 -1.36 7.17
C GLU A 327 -5.85 -0.57 7.08
N ALA A 328 -4.93 -0.88 7.98
CA ALA A 328 -3.49 -0.77 7.78
C ALA A 328 -2.91 -2.18 7.63
N VAL A 329 -1.76 -2.30 6.99
CA VAL A 329 -1.12 -3.61 6.78
C VAL A 329 0.24 -3.63 7.49
N LEU A 330 0.49 -4.68 8.26
CA LEU A 330 1.78 -5.00 8.82
C LEU A 330 2.31 -6.22 8.06
N LEU A 331 3.37 -6.02 7.29
CA LEU A 331 3.94 -7.05 6.43
C LEU A 331 5.34 -7.40 6.90
N ASP A 332 5.54 -8.65 7.31
CA ASP A 332 6.84 -9.16 7.73
C ASP A 332 7.57 -9.75 6.51
N LEU A 333 8.77 -9.22 6.20
CA LEU A 333 9.73 -9.80 5.27
C LEU A 333 10.65 -10.71 6.07
N VAL A 334 10.66 -12.00 5.78
CA VAL A 334 11.38 -13.00 6.57
C VAL A 334 12.43 -13.70 5.71
N VAL A 335 13.69 -13.67 6.13
CA VAL A 335 14.79 -14.39 5.47
C VAL A 335 14.83 -15.84 5.95
N ILE A 336 14.99 -16.78 5.00
CA ILE A 336 15.08 -18.23 5.28
C ILE A 336 16.30 -18.85 4.62
#